data_cb3ca179a5b634ff521c0d4be4d7ca4b
#
_entry.id   cb3ca179a5b634ff521c0d4be4d7ca4b
#
_cell.length_a   1.000
_cell.length_b   1.000
_cell.length_c   1.000
_cell.angle_alpha   90.00
_cell.angle_beta   90.00
_cell.angle_gamma   90.00
#
_symmetry.space_group_name_H-M   'P 1'
#
loop_
_entity.id
_entity.type
_entity.pdbx_description
1 polymer ?
#
loop_
_entity_poly.entity_id
_entity_poly.type
_entity_poly.pdbx_seq_one_letter_code
_entity_poly.pdbx_strand_id
1 'polypeptide(L)'
;DLHTRMSNMDALTDTATVVKRAIKWGMPAIAITDHGVAQSFPDAWHTGEGKIKLLYGCEGYFLNNIDDRICVHGPQDGDFSTEICCFDIETTGLKVAHDAITEIGAVILKDGEIVDTFQTFVDPERRLSPEIIGLTGITDDMLRGAPKLEDALHAFLDFAGGRPLAAHNAEFDIS
;
A
#
# COMPACT_ATOMS: atom_id res chain seq x y z
N ASP A 1 12.35 22.97 -10.85
CA ASP A 1 11.03 22.70 -10.31
C ASP A 1 10.62 23.75 -9.30
N LEU A 2 9.32 23.92 -9.15
CA LEU A 2 8.74 24.84 -8.18
C LEU A 2 7.53 24.17 -7.55
N HIS A 3 7.64 23.98 -6.25
CA HIS A 3 6.56 23.41 -5.44
C HIS A 3 5.83 24.52 -4.69
N THR A 4 4.51 24.46 -4.71
CA THR A 4 3.66 25.34 -3.92
C THR A 4 3.18 24.62 -2.65
N ARG A 5 2.46 25.32 -1.77
CA ARG A 5 1.82 24.70 -0.60
C ARG A 5 0.83 23.55 -0.92
N MET A 6 0.53 23.31 -2.19
CA MET A 6 -0.25 22.16 -2.63
C MET A 6 0.56 20.86 -2.65
N SER A 7 1.91 20.97 -2.67
CA SER A 7 2.83 19.88 -2.37
C SER A 7 2.88 19.68 -0.85
N ASN A 8 1.91 18.93 -0.31
CA ASN A 8 1.76 18.74 1.13
C ASN A 8 3.06 18.22 1.78
N MET A 9 3.39 18.78 2.96
CA MET A 9 4.58 18.48 3.76
C MET A 9 5.93 18.79 3.09
N ASP A 10 5.95 19.40 1.88
CA ASP A 10 7.16 19.71 1.14
C ASP A 10 7.37 21.22 0.97
N ALA A 11 6.33 21.99 0.64
CA ALA A 11 6.45 23.41 0.38
C ALA A 11 5.41 24.28 1.11
N LEU A 12 5.82 25.51 1.41
CA LEU A 12 4.98 26.53 2.09
C LEU A 12 4.58 27.66 1.14
N THR A 13 5.11 27.70 -0.06
CA THR A 13 4.98 28.83 -0.98
C THR A 13 3.55 28.93 -1.52
N ASP A 14 2.91 30.07 -1.34
CA ASP A 14 1.62 30.37 -1.91
C ASP A 14 1.72 30.61 -3.41
N THR A 15 0.88 29.97 -4.20
CA THR A 15 0.89 30.01 -5.66
C THR A 15 0.79 31.43 -6.23
N ALA A 16 -0.20 32.22 -5.74
CA ALA A 16 -0.39 33.58 -6.21
C ALA A 16 0.81 34.47 -5.86
N THR A 17 1.42 34.24 -4.69
CA THR A 17 2.58 35.01 -4.23
C THR A 17 3.80 34.77 -5.12
N VAL A 18 4.08 33.54 -5.48
CA VAL A 18 5.26 33.22 -6.31
C VAL A 18 5.07 33.71 -7.74
N VAL A 19 3.87 33.57 -8.31
CA VAL A 19 3.58 34.10 -9.65
C VAL A 19 3.71 35.62 -9.71
N LYS A 20 3.17 36.34 -8.72
CA LYS A 20 3.36 37.80 -8.60
C LYS A 20 4.83 38.20 -8.47
N ARG A 21 5.62 37.41 -7.76
CA ARG A 21 7.06 37.64 -7.62
C ARG A 21 7.79 37.48 -8.94
N ALA A 22 7.48 36.43 -9.71
CA ALA A 22 8.04 36.20 -11.05
C ALA A 22 7.70 37.35 -12.02
N ILE A 23 6.45 37.83 -12.01
CA ILE A 23 6.02 38.99 -12.79
C ILE A 23 6.83 40.23 -12.38
N LYS A 24 6.94 40.51 -11.08
CA LYS A 24 7.70 41.65 -10.56
C LYS A 24 9.18 41.62 -10.97
N TRP A 25 9.77 40.43 -11.10
CA TRP A 25 11.15 40.26 -11.53
C TRP A 25 11.33 40.28 -13.06
N GLY A 26 10.25 40.45 -13.82
CA GLY A 26 10.30 40.47 -15.27
C GLY A 26 10.64 39.13 -15.91
N MET A 27 10.37 38.03 -15.24
CA MET A 27 10.61 36.70 -15.79
C MET A 27 9.68 36.45 -16.99
N PRO A 28 10.20 35.83 -18.08
CA PRO A 28 9.40 35.55 -19.26
C PRO A 28 8.38 34.44 -19.05
N ALA A 29 8.63 33.53 -18.12
CA ALA A 29 7.78 32.38 -17.79
C ALA A 29 8.03 31.92 -16.37
N ILE A 30 7.06 31.14 -15.83
CA ILE A 30 7.20 30.40 -14.58
C ILE A 30 6.58 29.01 -14.76
N ALA A 31 7.26 27.96 -14.32
CA ALA A 31 6.72 26.61 -14.25
C ALA A 31 6.21 26.32 -12.84
N ILE A 32 5.06 25.68 -12.75
CA ILE A 32 4.51 25.14 -11.49
C ILE A 32 4.53 23.61 -11.62
N THR A 33 5.19 22.94 -10.68
CA THR A 33 5.48 21.50 -10.76
C THR A 33 5.28 20.83 -9.39
N ASP A 34 4.08 20.93 -8.85
CA ASP A 34 3.76 20.30 -7.56
C ASP A 34 3.85 18.77 -7.61
N HIS A 35 4.10 18.13 -6.47
CA HIS A 35 4.18 16.68 -6.33
C HIS A 35 2.82 16.02 -6.57
N GLY A 36 2.68 15.31 -7.69
CA GLY A 36 1.52 14.46 -8.01
C GLY A 36 0.18 15.19 -8.11
N VAL A 37 0.16 16.53 -8.09
CA VAL A 37 -1.08 17.31 -7.99
C VAL A 37 -1.10 18.52 -8.93
N ALA A 38 -2.33 18.98 -9.26
CA ALA A 38 -2.58 20.13 -10.14
C ALA A 38 -3.40 21.26 -9.47
N GLN A 39 -3.60 21.20 -8.16
CA GLN A 39 -4.49 22.10 -7.41
C GLN A 39 -4.05 23.56 -7.45
N SER A 40 -2.77 23.84 -7.68
CA SER A 40 -2.23 25.21 -7.81
C SER A 40 -2.55 25.87 -9.18
N PHE A 41 -2.95 25.11 -10.19
CA PHE A 41 -3.10 25.63 -11.55
C PHE A 41 -4.15 26.72 -11.68
N PRO A 42 -5.37 26.63 -11.09
CA PRO A 42 -6.34 27.71 -11.14
C PRO A 42 -5.81 29.01 -10.55
N ASP A 43 -5.16 28.97 -9.40
CA ASP A 43 -4.57 30.15 -8.73
C ASP A 43 -3.43 30.76 -9.56
N ALA A 44 -2.59 29.92 -10.17
CA ALA A 44 -1.53 30.36 -11.06
C ALA A 44 -2.13 31.08 -12.29
N TRP A 45 -3.15 30.49 -12.91
CA TRP A 45 -3.83 31.04 -14.07
C TRP A 45 -4.47 32.39 -13.77
N HIS A 46 -5.31 32.48 -12.76
CA HIS A 46 -5.97 33.74 -12.36
C HIS A 46 -4.96 34.85 -12.03
N THR A 47 -3.81 34.51 -11.49
CA THR A 47 -2.78 35.48 -11.11
C THR A 47 -1.95 35.93 -12.29
N GLY A 48 -1.60 35.00 -13.19
CA GLY A 48 -0.61 35.17 -14.24
C GLY A 48 -1.15 35.41 -15.64
N GLU A 49 -2.45 35.18 -15.87
CA GLU A 49 -3.08 35.33 -17.19
C GLU A 49 -2.79 36.70 -17.81
N GLY A 50 -2.29 36.71 -19.06
CA GLY A 50 -1.92 37.91 -19.82
C GLY A 50 -0.70 38.69 -19.28
N LYS A 51 -0.05 38.20 -18.20
CA LYS A 51 1.09 38.91 -17.56
C LYS A 51 2.40 38.15 -17.62
N ILE A 52 2.35 36.84 -17.62
CA ILE A 52 3.51 35.95 -17.67
C ILE A 52 3.11 34.63 -18.32
N LYS A 53 4.06 34.00 -19.04
CA LYS A 53 3.83 32.64 -19.56
C LYS A 53 3.83 31.64 -18.42
N LEU A 54 2.73 30.91 -18.26
CA LEU A 54 2.61 29.84 -17.27
C LEU A 54 2.90 28.49 -17.94
N LEU A 55 3.76 27.70 -17.30
CA LEU A 55 4.05 26.32 -17.67
C LEU A 55 3.50 25.42 -16.57
N TYR A 56 2.57 24.56 -16.95
CA TYR A 56 1.94 23.62 -16.03
C TYR A 56 2.62 22.28 -16.15
N GLY A 57 3.08 21.75 -15.03
CA GLY A 57 3.74 20.46 -14.91
C GLY A 57 3.32 19.80 -13.62
N CYS A 58 3.74 18.56 -13.46
CA CYS A 58 3.52 17.78 -12.26
C CYS A 58 4.78 16.93 -12.05
N GLU A 59 5.28 16.90 -10.83
CA GLU A 59 6.33 15.96 -10.48
C GLU A 59 5.68 14.61 -10.23
N GLY A 60 5.86 13.68 -11.18
CA GLY A 60 5.31 12.33 -11.11
C GLY A 60 6.29 11.36 -10.44
N TYR A 61 5.75 10.44 -9.68
CA TYR A 61 6.50 9.30 -9.18
C TYR A 61 6.45 8.18 -10.20
N PHE A 62 7.61 7.86 -10.78
CA PHE A 62 7.73 6.75 -11.72
C PHE A 62 8.19 5.51 -10.97
N LEU A 63 7.34 4.48 -10.95
CA LEU A 63 7.71 3.14 -10.50
C LEU A 63 7.94 2.27 -11.74
N ASN A 64 9.17 1.76 -11.89
CA ASN A 64 9.46 0.76 -12.90
C ASN A 64 8.99 -0.60 -12.41
N ASN A 65 7.77 -0.99 -12.79
CA ASN A 65 7.21 -2.31 -12.47
C ASN A 65 7.62 -3.41 -13.46
N ILE A 66 8.58 -3.11 -14.34
CA ILE A 66 9.22 -4.12 -15.23
C ILE A 66 10.48 -4.68 -14.56
N ASP A 67 10.92 -4.11 -13.45
CA ASP A 67 12.12 -4.51 -12.73
C ASP A 67 11.82 -5.72 -11.83
N ASP A 68 12.75 -6.70 -11.78
CA ASP A 68 12.63 -8.01 -11.07
C ASP A 68 12.40 -7.94 -9.55
N ARG A 69 12.23 -6.74 -8.99
CA ARG A 69 11.81 -6.54 -7.58
C ARG A 69 10.34 -6.78 -7.33
N ILE A 70 9.72 -7.46 -8.21
CA ILE A 70 8.32 -7.63 -8.26
C ILE A 70 7.95 -8.85 -7.55
N CYS A 71 7.03 -8.68 -7.02
CA CYS A 71 5.86 -9.32 -6.58
C CYS A 71 5.61 -10.75 -7.11
N VAL A 72 6.36 -11.31 -8.05
CA VAL A 72 6.14 -12.65 -8.57
C VAL A 72 7.41 -13.48 -8.47
N HIS A 73 7.34 -14.53 -7.66
CA HIS A 73 8.39 -15.53 -7.52
C HIS A 73 7.93 -16.86 -8.12
N GLY A 74 8.75 -17.46 -9.00
CA GLY A 74 8.44 -18.72 -9.65
C GLY A 74 7.87 -18.56 -11.09
N PRO A 75 7.24 -19.60 -11.64
CA PRO A 75 6.68 -19.57 -12.99
C PRO A 75 5.61 -18.48 -13.16
N GLN A 76 5.66 -17.75 -14.29
CA GLN A 76 4.76 -16.64 -14.59
C GLN A 76 3.88 -16.99 -15.81
N ASP A 77 3.36 -18.18 -15.84
CA ASP A 77 2.56 -18.74 -16.95
C ASP A 77 1.06 -18.80 -16.67
N GLY A 78 0.65 -18.27 -15.49
CA GLY A 78 -0.76 -18.13 -15.12
C GLY A 78 -1.45 -16.95 -15.80
N ASP A 79 -2.74 -17.09 -16.04
CA ASP A 79 -3.64 -16.02 -16.47
C ASP A 79 -4.75 -15.78 -15.43
N PHE A 80 -5.68 -14.88 -15.72
CA PHE A 80 -6.78 -14.57 -14.81
C PHE A 80 -7.77 -15.72 -14.57
N SER A 81 -7.72 -16.79 -15.36
CA SER A 81 -8.51 -18.01 -15.15
C SER A 81 -7.83 -18.97 -14.17
N THR A 82 -6.56 -18.75 -13.85
CA THR A 82 -5.81 -19.52 -12.86
C THR A 82 -6.38 -19.27 -11.48
N GLU A 83 -6.61 -20.33 -10.73
CA GLU A 83 -7.00 -20.19 -9.31
C GLU A 83 -5.81 -19.68 -8.49
N ILE A 84 -6.02 -18.61 -7.74
CA ILE A 84 -5.01 -17.97 -6.90
C ILE A 84 -5.50 -18.00 -5.45
N CYS A 85 -4.65 -18.42 -4.52
CA CYS A 85 -4.91 -18.31 -3.09
C CYS A 85 -4.38 -16.97 -2.58
N CYS A 86 -5.30 -16.03 -2.33
CA CYS A 86 -4.96 -14.76 -1.68
C CYS A 86 -5.08 -14.94 -0.17
N PHE A 87 -4.04 -14.54 0.58
CA PHE A 87 -4.01 -14.71 2.03
C PHE A 87 -3.43 -13.50 2.74
N ASP A 88 -3.71 -13.42 4.01
CA ASP A 88 -3.20 -12.43 4.94
C ASP A 88 -3.06 -13.04 6.33
N ILE A 89 -2.14 -12.52 7.16
CA ILE A 89 -1.93 -12.97 8.53
C ILE A 89 -2.05 -11.82 9.52
N GLU A 90 -2.62 -12.13 10.70
CA GLU A 90 -2.53 -11.25 11.85
C GLU A 90 -1.47 -11.77 12.82
N THR A 91 -0.73 -10.86 13.45
CA THR A 91 0.41 -11.21 14.30
C THR A 91 0.44 -10.41 15.60
N THR A 92 1.25 -10.84 16.56
CA THR A 92 1.50 -10.11 17.82
C THR A 92 2.41 -8.88 17.64
N GLY A 93 2.93 -8.63 16.44
CA GLY A 93 3.78 -7.51 16.07
C GLY A 93 4.52 -7.75 14.76
N LEU A 94 5.43 -6.84 14.38
CA LEU A 94 6.07 -6.82 13.05
C LEU A 94 7.45 -7.49 13.01
N LYS A 95 7.90 -8.11 14.09
CA LYS A 95 9.25 -8.71 14.16
C LYS A 95 9.18 -10.21 13.95
N VAL A 96 9.37 -10.67 12.73
CA VAL A 96 9.31 -12.09 12.32
C VAL A 96 10.02 -13.04 13.29
N ALA A 97 11.18 -12.67 13.82
CA ALA A 97 11.94 -13.52 14.75
C ALA A 97 11.36 -13.61 16.19
N HIS A 98 10.37 -12.76 16.53
CA HIS A 98 9.91 -12.61 17.92
C HIS A 98 8.40 -12.62 18.05
N ASP A 99 7.68 -12.24 17.00
CA ASP A 99 6.23 -12.15 17.02
C ASP A 99 5.61 -13.45 16.50
N ALA A 100 4.39 -13.69 16.89
CA ALA A 100 3.68 -14.93 16.59
C ALA A 100 2.41 -14.63 15.79
N ILE A 101 2.04 -15.53 14.89
CA ILE A 101 0.79 -15.46 14.14
C ILE A 101 -0.38 -15.69 15.10
N THR A 102 -1.45 -14.92 14.92
CA THR A 102 -2.71 -15.01 15.70
C THR A 102 -3.90 -15.41 14.85
N GLU A 103 -3.85 -15.16 13.54
CA GLU A 103 -4.88 -15.52 12.58
C GLU A 103 -4.28 -15.74 11.19
N ILE A 104 -4.85 -16.64 10.41
CA ILE A 104 -4.59 -16.83 8.99
C ILE A 104 -5.93 -16.76 8.27
N GLY A 105 -6.09 -15.79 7.37
CA GLY A 105 -7.23 -15.64 6.48
C GLY A 105 -6.83 -15.90 5.03
N ALA A 106 -7.64 -16.62 4.28
CA ALA A 106 -7.37 -16.85 2.86
C ALA A 106 -8.65 -17.01 2.04
N VAL A 107 -8.55 -16.69 0.75
CA VAL A 107 -9.60 -16.92 -0.23
C VAL A 107 -9.02 -17.51 -1.51
N ILE A 108 -9.78 -18.34 -2.19
CA ILE A 108 -9.46 -18.75 -3.55
C ILE A 108 -10.18 -17.84 -4.52
N LEU A 109 -9.39 -17.15 -5.35
CA LEU A 109 -9.90 -16.33 -6.46
C LEU A 109 -9.83 -17.12 -7.77
N LYS A 110 -10.91 -17.03 -8.56
CA LYS A 110 -10.99 -17.55 -9.92
C LYS A 110 -11.85 -16.62 -10.77
N ASP A 111 -11.39 -16.24 -11.93
CA ASP A 111 -12.10 -15.33 -12.86
C ASP A 111 -12.61 -14.03 -12.19
N GLY A 112 -11.91 -13.55 -11.15
CA GLY A 112 -12.28 -12.37 -10.38
C GLY A 112 -13.33 -12.60 -9.28
N GLU A 113 -13.78 -13.85 -9.07
CA GLU A 113 -14.76 -14.21 -8.05
C GLU A 113 -14.11 -15.03 -6.93
N ILE A 114 -14.58 -14.84 -5.69
CA ILE A 114 -14.18 -15.68 -4.56
C ILE A 114 -14.96 -16.98 -4.65
N VAL A 115 -14.25 -18.11 -4.83
CA VAL A 115 -14.86 -19.44 -4.96
C VAL A 115 -14.75 -20.29 -3.69
N ASP A 116 -13.81 -19.96 -2.80
CA ASP A 116 -13.64 -20.64 -1.51
C ASP A 116 -13.00 -19.71 -0.47
N THR A 117 -13.18 -20.00 0.81
CA THR A 117 -12.67 -19.18 1.93
C THR A 117 -12.10 -20.05 3.04
N PHE A 118 -11.05 -19.59 3.67
CA PHE A 118 -10.40 -20.21 4.81
C PHE A 118 -10.12 -19.15 5.89
N GLN A 119 -10.34 -19.50 7.13
CA GLN A 119 -9.95 -18.68 8.28
C GLN A 119 -9.66 -19.60 9.46
N THR A 120 -8.58 -19.33 10.17
CA THR A 120 -8.27 -19.98 11.43
C THR A 120 -7.55 -19.02 12.38
N PHE A 121 -7.95 -19.01 13.65
CA PHE A 121 -7.10 -18.44 14.69
C PHE A 121 -5.94 -19.36 14.99
N VAL A 122 -4.88 -18.78 15.55
CA VAL A 122 -3.67 -19.50 15.96
C VAL A 122 -3.34 -19.12 17.40
N ASP A 123 -3.03 -20.11 18.23
CA ASP A 123 -2.57 -19.87 19.61
C ASP A 123 -1.12 -19.34 19.59
N PRO A 124 -0.89 -18.05 19.89
CA PRO A 124 0.44 -17.46 19.87
C PRO A 124 1.31 -17.85 21.09
N GLU A 125 0.79 -18.70 22.00
CA GLU A 125 1.42 -19.13 23.25
C GLU A 125 1.82 -17.99 24.19
N ARG A 126 1.21 -16.83 24.01
CA ARG A 126 1.41 -15.62 24.82
C ARG A 126 0.16 -14.77 24.85
N ARG A 127 0.09 -13.85 25.79
CA ARG A 127 -0.99 -12.87 25.85
C ARG A 127 -0.77 -11.75 24.84
N LEU A 128 -1.86 -11.27 24.29
CA LEU A 128 -1.85 -10.11 23.41
C LEU A 128 -1.69 -8.81 24.20
N SER A 129 -0.93 -7.88 23.66
CA SER A 129 -0.87 -6.53 24.21
C SER A 129 -2.19 -5.77 23.94
N PRO A 130 -2.57 -4.81 24.81
CA PRO A 130 -3.75 -3.97 24.54
C PRO A 130 -3.67 -3.22 23.21
N GLU A 131 -2.47 -2.93 22.74
CA GLU A 131 -2.20 -2.26 21.48
C GLU A 131 -2.55 -3.18 20.29
N ILE A 132 -2.13 -4.44 20.31
CA ILE A 132 -2.47 -5.44 19.28
C ILE A 132 -3.98 -5.74 19.29
N ILE A 133 -4.58 -5.88 20.48
CA ILE A 133 -6.05 -6.07 20.59
C ILE A 133 -6.79 -4.87 19.96
N GLY A 134 -6.30 -3.65 20.20
CA GLY A 134 -6.88 -2.44 19.63
C GLY A 134 -6.71 -2.33 18.11
N LEU A 135 -5.64 -2.89 17.55
CA LEU A 135 -5.32 -2.85 16.14
C LEU A 135 -6.11 -3.92 15.35
N THR A 136 -6.04 -5.17 15.80
CA THR A 136 -6.59 -6.34 15.10
C THR A 136 -8.02 -6.68 15.50
N GLY A 137 -8.45 -6.25 16.70
CA GLY A 137 -9.72 -6.67 17.29
C GLY A 137 -9.70 -8.09 17.88
N ILE A 138 -8.60 -8.83 17.72
CA ILE A 138 -8.45 -10.19 18.24
C ILE A 138 -8.16 -10.13 19.74
N THR A 139 -8.82 -10.95 20.54
CA THR A 139 -8.66 -11.00 21.99
C THR A 139 -8.12 -12.34 22.44
N ASP A 140 -7.49 -12.40 23.62
CA ASP A 140 -7.02 -13.66 24.22
C ASP A 140 -8.15 -14.70 24.35
N ASP A 141 -9.40 -14.26 24.55
CA ASP A 141 -10.55 -15.16 24.67
C ASP A 141 -10.90 -15.81 23.33
N MET A 142 -10.74 -15.10 22.20
CA MET A 142 -10.95 -15.63 20.85
C MET A 142 -9.90 -16.68 20.49
N LEU A 143 -8.68 -16.53 21.00
CA LEU A 143 -7.57 -17.47 20.75
C LEU A 143 -7.59 -18.69 21.66
N ARG A 144 -8.51 -18.73 22.64
CA ARG A 144 -8.58 -19.85 23.58
C ARG A 144 -9.04 -21.15 22.90
N GLY A 145 -8.12 -22.11 22.83
CA GLY A 145 -8.37 -23.41 22.17
C GLY A 145 -8.13 -23.37 20.67
N ALA A 146 -7.58 -22.29 20.15
CA ALA A 146 -7.11 -22.23 18.76
C ALA A 146 -5.96 -23.27 18.54
N PRO A 147 -5.80 -23.78 17.32
CA PRO A 147 -4.72 -24.68 16.97
C PRO A 147 -3.35 -24.01 17.16
N LYS A 148 -2.33 -24.83 17.32
CA LYS A 148 -0.94 -24.36 17.28
C LYS A 148 -0.55 -24.00 15.86
N LEU A 149 0.52 -23.19 15.71
CA LEU A 149 0.99 -22.71 14.42
C LEU A 149 1.19 -23.86 13.41
N GLU A 150 1.79 -24.97 13.83
CA GLU A 150 2.05 -26.10 12.92
C GLU A 150 0.76 -26.69 12.34
N ASP A 151 -0.26 -26.89 13.16
CA ASP A 151 -1.56 -27.43 12.72
C ASP A 151 -2.28 -26.43 11.82
N ALA A 152 -2.26 -25.14 12.16
CA ALA A 152 -2.86 -24.07 11.39
C ALA A 152 -2.21 -23.91 10.01
N LEU A 153 -0.88 -23.99 9.95
CA LEU A 153 -0.13 -23.93 8.69
C LEU A 153 -0.41 -25.16 7.81
N HIS A 154 -0.50 -26.35 8.37
CA HIS A 154 -0.87 -27.54 7.59
C HIS A 154 -2.28 -27.37 6.99
N ALA A 155 -3.25 -26.91 7.78
CA ALA A 155 -4.59 -26.68 7.29
C ALA A 155 -4.64 -25.60 6.18
N PHE A 156 -3.87 -24.52 6.33
CA PHE A 156 -3.74 -23.48 5.31
C PHE A 156 -3.10 -24.02 4.02
N LEU A 157 -2.01 -24.80 4.12
CA LEU A 157 -1.34 -25.37 2.94
C LEU A 157 -2.23 -26.39 2.22
N ASP A 158 -3.00 -27.17 2.96
CA ASP A 158 -4.00 -28.07 2.39
C ASP A 158 -5.10 -27.31 1.64
N PHE A 159 -5.57 -26.18 2.22
CA PHE A 159 -6.51 -25.28 1.55
C PHE A 159 -5.92 -24.64 0.30
N ALA A 160 -4.69 -24.14 0.37
CA ALA A 160 -4.00 -23.54 -0.77
C ALA A 160 -3.80 -24.54 -1.92
N GLY A 161 -3.57 -25.82 -1.61
CA GLY A 161 -3.59 -26.95 -2.57
C GLY A 161 -2.59 -26.80 -3.70
N GLY A 162 -1.43 -26.14 -3.46
CA GLY A 162 -0.39 -25.93 -4.48
C GLY A 162 -0.72 -24.82 -5.50
N ARG A 163 -1.75 -24.03 -5.27
CA ARG A 163 -2.08 -22.84 -6.08
C ARG A 163 -1.02 -21.73 -5.88
N PRO A 164 -0.85 -20.83 -6.85
CA PRO A 164 -0.09 -19.61 -6.64
C PRO A 164 -0.64 -18.86 -5.40
N LEU A 165 0.26 -18.38 -4.55
CA LEU A 165 -0.07 -17.57 -3.38
C LEU A 165 0.05 -16.09 -3.72
N ALA A 166 -0.85 -15.28 -3.21
CA ALA A 166 -0.81 -13.82 -3.29
C ALA A 166 -1.09 -13.20 -1.92
N ALA A 167 -0.31 -12.21 -1.54
CA ALA A 167 -0.52 -11.42 -0.33
C ALA A 167 -0.12 -9.97 -0.56
N HIS A 168 -0.67 -9.06 0.26
CA HIS A 168 -0.20 -7.68 0.26
C HIS A 168 1.08 -7.61 1.07
N ASN A 169 2.18 -7.09 0.45
CA ASN A 169 3.50 -7.11 1.07
C ASN A 169 3.96 -8.53 1.48
N ALA A 170 3.79 -9.47 0.56
CA ALA A 170 3.98 -10.91 0.77
C ALA A 170 5.31 -11.31 1.43
N GLU A 171 6.35 -10.47 1.34
CA GLU A 171 7.63 -10.71 2.01
C GLU A 171 7.47 -10.79 3.55
N PHE A 172 6.52 -10.05 4.10
CA PHE A 172 6.21 -10.12 5.53
C PHE A 172 5.48 -11.43 5.88
N ASP A 173 4.48 -11.81 5.09
CA ASP A 173 3.60 -12.95 5.39
C ASP A 173 4.27 -14.31 5.18
N ILE A 174 5.30 -14.37 4.32
CA ILE A 174 6.02 -15.61 4.00
C ILE A 174 7.38 -15.76 4.70
N SER A 175 7.82 -14.77 5.50
CA SER A 175 9.08 -14.81 6.24
C SER A 175 8.89 -15.36 7.64
#